data_c23c4d18f7daf51532a48d63ebe061c6
#
_entry.id   c23c4d18f7daf51532a48d63ebe061c6
#
_cell.length_a   1.000
_cell.length_b   1.000
_cell.length_c   1.000
_cell.angle_alpha   90.00
_cell.angle_beta   90.00
_cell.angle_gamma   90.00
#
_symmetry.space_group_name_H-M   'P 1'
#
loop_
_entity.id
_entity.type
_entity.pdbx_description
1 polymer ?
#
loop_
_entity_poly.entity_id
_entity_poly.type
_entity_poly.pdbx_seq_one_letter_code
_entity_poly.pdbx_strand_id
1 'polypeptide(L)'
;MVSANRAETSRRLAPTLVNVLDAKVFTTTNAVNLAQGLNFQPGVRVETNCQNCGFQQVRINGLDGPYTQILIDSRPIFSALSGVYGLEQIPANMIERVEVMRGGGSALFGSSAIAGTINIITKEPLRNSGELSHTLTSIGGTSAFDNNTTLNASLVSENGKAGLYLFGQNRHRSGFDQDGDGFTELPKLKNQTVGFRSYLKTSTYSKLTFEYHHMNEYRRGGNLLDRPPHEADIAEQLEHSIDGGGLKFDLFSKDYKHKWSVFTSAQNTDRDSYYGTNQDPNAYGKTTDLTVMAGTQY
;
A
#
# COMPACT_ATOMS: atom_id res chain seq x y z
N MET A 1 -19.26 6.51 5.94
CA MET A 1 -19.40 5.02 6.02
C MET A 1 -18.04 4.43 6.34
N VAL A 2 -17.97 3.35 7.07
CA VAL A 2 -16.74 2.62 7.42
C VAL A 2 -17.01 1.12 7.27
N SER A 3 -15.96 0.33 7.05
CA SER A 3 -16.06 -1.13 6.79
C SER A 3 -15.64 -1.97 8.01
N ALA A 4 -16.03 -1.54 9.22
CA ALA A 4 -15.62 -2.12 10.49
C ALA A 4 -15.98 -3.62 10.68
N ASN A 5 -16.98 -4.12 9.97
CA ASN A 5 -17.44 -5.50 10.00
C ASN A 5 -17.43 -6.15 8.61
N ARG A 6 -16.52 -5.69 7.74
CA ARG A 6 -16.44 -6.01 6.29
C ARG A 6 -17.60 -5.47 5.45
N ALA A 7 -18.67 -4.97 6.06
CA ALA A 7 -19.77 -4.29 5.39
C ALA A 7 -19.70 -2.80 5.66
N GLU A 8 -20.15 -2.00 4.70
CA GLU A 8 -20.26 -0.55 4.90
C GLU A 8 -21.34 -0.23 5.93
N THR A 9 -20.94 0.41 7.02
CA THR A 9 -21.82 0.83 8.08
C THR A 9 -21.58 2.30 8.46
N SER A 10 -22.53 2.92 9.15
CA SER A 10 -22.29 4.22 9.74
C SER A 10 -21.20 4.12 10.81
N ARG A 11 -20.25 5.05 10.84
CA ARG A 11 -19.18 5.08 11.86
C ARG A 11 -19.74 5.07 13.29
N ARG A 12 -20.93 5.65 13.51
CA ARG A 12 -21.59 5.70 14.83
C ARG A 12 -22.14 4.34 15.27
N LEU A 13 -22.43 3.46 14.31
CA LEU A 13 -22.97 2.10 14.54
C LEU A 13 -21.90 1.02 14.41
N ALA A 14 -20.65 1.40 14.17
CA ALA A 14 -19.55 0.46 14.07
C ALA A 14 -19.33 -0.23 15.44
N PRO A 15 -19.15 -1.55 15.48
CA PRO A 15 -18.97 -2.31 16.73
C PRO A 15 -17.63 -1.99 17.41
N THR A 16 -16.70 -1.40 16.68
CA THR A 16 -15.38 -0.99 17.15
C THR A 16 -15.11 0.46 16.80
N LEU A 17 -14.20 1.11 17.57
CA LEU A 17 -13.76 2.45 17.24
C LEU A 17 -12.95 2.45 15.93
N VAL A 18 -13.47 3.14 14.92
CA VAL A 18 -12.79 3.32 13.63
C VAL A 18 -12.32 4.77 13.50
N ASN A 19 -11.02 4.94 13.38
CA ASN A 19 -10.42 6.20 12.98
C ASN A 19 -10.26 6.23 11.46
N VAL A 20 -10.52 7.39 10.86
CA VAL A 20 -10.47 7.57 9.41
C VAL A 20 -9.46 8.66 9.07
N LEU A 21 -8.46 8.32 8.25
CA LEU A 21 -7.63 9.28 7.54
C LEU A 21 -8.21 9.42 6.14
N ASP A 22 -8.67 10.60 5.80
CA ASP A 22 -9.15 10.89 4.45
C ASP A 22 -7.99 11.28 3.50
N ALA A 23 -8.26 11.33 2.21
CA ALA A 23 -7.28 11.71 1.19
C ALA A 23 -6.68 13.11 1.44
N LYS A 24 -7.42 14.01 2.13
CA LYS A 24 -6.96 15.36 2.45
C LYS A 24 -5.78 15.35 3.41
N VAL A 25 -5.69 14.39 4.33
CA VAL A 25 -4.54 14.26 5.22
C VAL A 25 -3.27 14.05 4.38
N PHE A 26 -3.31 13.14 3.40
CA PHE A 26 -2.17 12.87 2.52
C PHE A 26 -1.75 14.10 1.72
N THR A 27 -2.70 14.84 1.15
CA THR A 27 -2.39 16.06 0.38
C THR A 27 -1.88 17.20 1.25
N THR A 28 -2.46 17.40 2.44
CA THR A 28 -2.06 18.49 3.35
C THR A 28 -0.69 18.26 3.96
N THR A 29 -0.31 17.00 4.18
CA THR A 29 0.99 16.62 4.76
C THR A 29 2.05 16.30 3.70
N ASN A 30 1.70 16.39 2.40
CA ASN A 30 2.54 15.94 1.28
C ASN A 30 3.01 14.49 1.42
N ALA A 31 2.22 13.64 2.07
CA ALA A 31 2.52 12.23 2.20
C ALA A 31 2.37 11.52 0.84
N VAL A 32 3.44 10.90 0.36
CA VAL A 32 3.48 10.27 -0.97
C VAL A 32 3.11 8.79 -0.95
N ASN A 33 3.05 8.18 0.23
CA ASN A 33 2.67 6.77 0.43
C ASN A 33 1.90 6.56 1.74
N LEU A 34 1.41 5.33 1.93
CA LEU A 34 0.63 4.95 3.12
C LEU A 34 1.42 5.16 4.42
N ALA A 35 2.69 4.74 4.45
CA ALA A 35 3.52 4.83 5.66
C ALA A 35 3.61 6.25 6.19
N GLN A 36 3.88 7.22 5.31
CA GLN A 36 3.96 8.63 5.67
C GLN A 36 2.62 9.17 6.19
N GLY A 37 1.51 8.81 5.55
CA GLY A 37 0.17 9.21 6.01
C GLY A 37 -0.19 8.67 7.39
N LEU A 38 0.17 7.42 7.68
CA LEU A 38 -0.11 6.77 8.96
C LEU A 38 0.60 7.43 10.15
N ASN A 39 1.70 8.16 9.96
CA ASN A 39 2.36 8.92 11.02
C ASN A 39 1.47 10.02 11.61
N PHE A 40 0.44 10.45 10.89
CA PHE A 40 -0.54 11.45 11.37
C PHE A 40 -1.77 10.81 12.04
N GLN A 41 -1.77 9.49 12.23
CA GLN A 41 -2.86 8.79 12.90
C GLN A 41 -2.55 8.57 14.39
N PRO A 42 -3.30 9.19 15.33
CA PRO A 42 -3.11 8.97 16.75
C PRO A 42 -3.22 7.49 17.14
N GLY A 43 -2.28 6.99 17.96
CA GLY A 43 -2.21 5.60 18.41
C GLY A 43 -1.64 4.61 17.39
N VAL A 44 -1.14 5.13 16.27
CA VAL A 44 -0.36 4.39 15.26
C VAL A 44 1.03 4.99 15.21
N ARG A 45 2.04 4.16 15.12
CA ARG A 45 3.44 4.56 14.92
C ARG A 45 4.02 3.75 13.77
N VAL A 46 4.62 4.42 12.81
CA VAL A 46 5.42 3.79 11.77
C VAL A 46 6.88 3.87 12.20
N GLU A 47 7.54 2.73 12.26
CA GLU A 47 8.96 2.63 12.64
C GLU A 47 9.76 2.04 11.49
N THR A 48 10.96 2.57 11.27
CA THR A 48 11.95 1.96 10.40
C THR A 48 12.87 1.09 11.26
N ASN A 49 12.80 -0.21 11.11
CA ASN A 49 13.54 -1.16 11.95
C ASN A 49 14.88 -1.58 11.35
N CYS A 50 15.09 -1.30 10.09
CA CYS A 50 16.33 -1.57 9.39
C CYS A 50 16.69 -0.34 8.56
N GLN A 51 17.80 0.30 8.89
CA GLN A 51 18.27 1.48 8.17
C GLN A 51 18.66 1.13 6.73
N ASN A 52 19.43 0.08 6.55
CA ASN A 52 19.96 -0.31 5.24
C ASN A 52 18.86 -0.83 4.28
N CYS A 53 17.87 -1.59 4.77
CA CYS A 53 16.79 -2.10 3.92
C CYS A 53 15.58 -1.15 3.86
N GLY A 54 15.47 -0.21 4.81
CA GLY A 54 14.33 0.69 4.93
C GLY A 54 13.03 -0.03 5.28
N PHE A 55 13.13 -1.15 6.02
CA PHE A 55 11.96 -1.89 6.48
C PHE A 55 11.14 -1.06 7.44
N GLN A 56 9.88 -0.86 7.10
CA GLN A 56 8.91 -0.12 7.92
C GLN A 56 7.83 -1.05 8.44
N GLN A 57 7.56 -0.94 9.74
CA GLN A 57 6.43 -1.62 10.36
C GLN A 57 5.49 -0.63 11.05
N VAL A 58 4.23 -1.02 11.15
CA VAL A 58 3.23 -0.26 11.91
C VAL A 58 3.04 -0.88 13.27
N ARG A 59 3.15 -0.06 14.30
CA ARG A 59 2.74 -0.41 15.68
C ARG A 59 1.39 0.22 16.00
N ILE A 60 0.46 -0.60 16.47
CA ILE A 60 -0.81 -0.12 17.03
C ILE A 60 -0.82 -0.41 18.53
N ASN A 61 -1.00 0.64 19.34
CA ASN A 61 -0.99 0.54 20.81
C ASN A 61 0.28 -0.13 21.36
N GLY A 62 1.43 0.05 20.68
CA GLY A 62 2.71 -0.52 21.08
C GLY A 62 2.96 -1.98 20.65
N LEU A 63 1.98 -2.67 20.07
CA LEU A 63 2.16 -4.01 19.52
C LEU A 63 2.83 -3.97 18.16
N ASP A 64 3.69 -4.95 17.89
CA ASP A 64 4.52 -5.02 16.68
C ASP A 64 3.72 -5.24 15.38
N GLY A 65 4.34 -4.91 14.26
CA GLY A 65 3.76 -4.99 12.93
C GLY A 65 3.06 -6.31 12.58
N PRO A 66 3.62 -7.49 12.89
CA PRO A 66 2.97 -8.78 12.63
C PRO A 66 1.60 -8.97 13.28
N TYR A 67 1.28 -8.18 14.29
CA TYR A 67 -0.03 -8.19 14.98
C TYR A 67 -1.04 -7.20 14.38
N THR A 68 -0.66 -6.51 13.31
CA THR A 68 -1.52 -5.57 12.59
C THR A 68 -1.89 -6.12 11.22
N GLN A 69 -3.18 -6.30 10.98
CA GLN A 69 -3.68 -6.75 9.67
C GLN A 69 -3.86 -5.56 8.73
N ILE A 70 -3.20 -5.62 7.57
CA ILE A 70 -3.36 -4.62 6.51
C ILE A 70 -4.28 -5.18 5.43
N LEU A 71 -5.25 -4.36 5.02
CA LEU A 71 -6.27 -4.71 4.03
C LEU A 71 -6.31 -3.65 2.93
N ILE A 72 -6.61 -4.08 1.71
CA ILE A 72 -7.05 -3.20 0.61
C ILE A 72 -8.50 -3.58 0.27
N ASP A 73 -9.41 -2.61 0.37
CA ASP A 73 -10.84 -2.81 0.13
C ASP A 73 -11.42 -4.02 0.87
N SER A 74 -11.06 -4.12 2.18
CA SER A 74 -11.44 -5.22 3.09
C SER A 74 -10.87 -6.60 2.74
N ARG A 75 -9.88 -6.67 1.84
CA ARG A 75 -9.15 -7.88 1.49
C ARG A 75 -7.73 -7.79 2.05
N PRO A 76 -7.24 -8.80 2.78
CA PRO A 76 -5.87 -8.79 3.28
C PRO A 76 -4.87 -8.63 2.14
N ILE A 77 -3.84 -7.82 2.37
CA ILE A 77 -2.64 -7.82 1.54
C ILE A 77 -1.86 -9.05 1.94
N PHE A 78 -1.79 -10.00 1.03
CA PHE A 78 -1.16 -11.29 1.30
C PHE A 78 0.21 -11.33 0.68
N SER A 79 1.04 -11.89 1.27
CA SER A 79 2.34 -12.46 1.15
C SER A 79 3.20 -11.95 2.30
N ALA A 80 3.96 -12.87 2.87
CA ALA A 80 4.98 -12.52 3.85
C ALA A 80 5.96 -11.48 3.27
N LEU A 81 6.17 -11.49 1.95
CA LEU A 81 7.04 -10.55 1.24
C LEU A 81 6.43 -9.14 1.17
N SER A 82 5.16 -9.02 0.79
CA SER A 82 4.45 -7.73 0.73
C SER A 82 4.20 -7.13 2.12
N GLY A 83 4.03 -7.96 3.14
CA GLY A 83 3.84 -7.51 4.52
C GLY A 83 5.03 -6.76 5.09
N VAL A 84 6.24 -7.03 4.60
CA VAL A 84 7.48 -6.42 5.08
C VAL A 84 7.67 -5.00 4.50
N TYR A 85 7.45 -4.80 3.21
CA TYR A 85 7.73 -3.52 2.53
C TYR A 85 6.47 -2.79 2.04
N GLY A 86 5.30 -3.43 2.12
CA GLY A 86 4.06 -2.99 1.52
C GLY A 86 3.57 -1.60 1.93
N LEU A 87 3.93 -1.12 3.12
CA LEU A 87 3.50 0.20 3.59
C LEU A 87 4.04 1.35 2.75
N GLU A 88 5.31 1.28 2.36
CA GLU A 88 5.94 2.30 1.52
C GLU A 88 5.59 2.12 0.04
N GLN A 89 5.17 0.91 -0.33
CA GLN A 89 4.80 0.53 -1.69
C GLN A 89 3.41 1.01 -2.11
N ILE A 90 2.51 1.28 -1.16
CA ILE A 90 1.15 1.75 -1.45
C ILE A 90 1.16 3.26 -1.70
N PRO A 91 0.95 3.72 -2.95
CA PRO A 91 1.00 5.13 -3.29
C PRO A 91 -0.22 5.88 -2.76
N ALA A 92 0.01 7.08 -2.21
CA ALA A 92 -1.05 7.90 -1.64
C ALA A 92 -2.16 8.27 -2.65
N ASN A 93 -1.81 8.39 -3.93
CA ASN A 93 -2.73 8.80 -4.98
C ASN A 93 -3.82 7.77 -5.31
N MET A 94 -3.65 6.50 -4.95
CA MET A 94 -4.72 5.50 -5.07
C MET A 94 -5.67 5.46 -3.87
N ILE A 95 -5.32 6.14 -2.75
CA ILE A 95 -6.04 6.06 -1.48
C ILE A 95 -7.17 7.08 -1.46
N GLU A 96 -8.41 6.62 -1.22
CA GLU A 96 -9.57 7.47 -0.90
C GLU A 96 -9.57 7.81 0.60
N ARG A 97 -9.38 6.79 1.45
CA ARG A 97 -9.25 6.92 2.89
C ARG A 97 -8.59 5.68 3.49
N VAL A 98 -8.06 5.83 4.68
CA VAL A 98 -7.56 4.71 5.49
C VAL A 98 -8.40 4.60 6.75
N GLU A 99 -8.92 3.42 7.01
CA GLU A 99 -9.72 3.10 8.19
C GLU A 99 -8.85 2.30 9.16
N VAL A 100 -8.60 2.85 10.35
CA VAL A 100 -7.81 2.22 11.39
C VAL A 100 -8.72 1.77 12.51
N MET A 101 -8.85 0.47 12.66
CA MET A 101 -9.57 -0.19 13.75
C MET A 101 -8.56 -0.68 14.78
N ARG A 102 -8.71 -0.26 16.02
CA ARG A 102 -7.84 -0.66 17.12
C ARG A 102 -8.49 -1.75 17.96
N GLY A 103 -7.69 -2.71 18.40
CA GLY A 103 -8.16 -3.87 19.17
C GLY A 103 -8.40 -5.10 18.31
N GLY A 104 -8.69 -6.23 18.94
CA GLY A 104 -8.80 -7.52 18.28
C GLY A 104 -9.87 -7.58 17.21
N GLY A 105 -9.49 -7.99 16.02
CA GLY A 105 -10.36 -8.18 14.86
C GLY A 105 -10.18 -9.54 14.18
N SER A 106 -9.46 -10.47 14.82
CA SER A 106 -9.02 -11.74 14.22
C SER A 106 -10.15 -12.58 13.66
N ALA A 107 -11.33 -12.58 14.30
CA ALA A 107 -12.51 -13.33 13.83
C ALA A 107 -13.02 -12.82 12.47
N LEU A 108 -12.83 -11.52 12.17
CA LEU A 108 -13.31 -10.91 10.93
C LEU A 108 -12.21 -10.78 9.88
N PHE A 109 -10.96 -10.48 10.28
CA PHE A 109 -9.92 -10.01 9.37
C PHE A 109 -8.70 -10.91 9.30
N GLY A 110 -8.65 -11.99 10.08
CA GLY A 110 -7.56 -12.96 10.07
C GLY A 110 -6.66 -12.89 11.30
N SER A 111 -5.77 -13.89 11.44
CA SER A 111 -4.95 -14.13 12.64
C SER A 111 -4.04 -12.97 13.01
N SER A 112 -3.61 -12.17 12.07
CA SER A 112 -2.74 -11.00 12.32
C SER A 112 -3.48 -9.79 12.91
N ALA A 113 -4.82 -9.77 12.93
CA ALA A 113 -5.60 -8.66 13.45
C ALA A 113 -5.73 -8.71 15.00
N ILE A 114 -4.61 -8.76 15.72
CA ILE A 114 -4.55 -8.78 17.19
C ILE A 114 -4.48 -7.37 17.76
N ALA A 115 -3.54 -6.56 17.28
CA ALA A 115 -3.38 -5.16 17.66
C ALA A 115 -4.44 -4.26 17.01
N GLY A 116 -4.80 -4.58 15.78
CA GLY A 116 -5.78 -3.86 15.00
C GLY A 116 -5.74 -4.19 13.52
N THR A 117 -6.52 -3.42 12.77
CA THR A 117 -6.64 -3.56 11.32
C THR A 117 -6.50 -2.19 10.67
N ILE A 118 -5.73 -2.12 9.59
CA ILE A 118 -5.61 -0.94 8.72
C ILE A 118 -6.22 -1.31 7.38
N ASN A 119 -7.38 -0.73 7.07
CA ASN A 119 -8.09 -0.98 5.82
C ASN A 119 -7.95 0.23 4.89
N ILE A 120 -7.28 0.03 3.77
CA ILE A 120 -7.10 1.03 2.73
C ILE A 120 -8.28 0.93 1.77
N ILE A 121 -9.05 2.01 1.67
CA ILE A 121 -10.13 2.12 0.69
C ILE A 121 -9.59 2.86 -0.51
N THR A 122 -9.64 2.22 -1.67
CA THR A 122 -9.12 2.78 -2.90
C THR A 122 -10.13 3.71 -3.58
N LYS A 123 -9.62 4.69 -4.33
CA LYS A 123 -10.46 5.65 -5.07
C LYS A 123 -11.33 4.94 -6.11
N GLU A 124 -12.59 5.36 -6.20
CA GLU A 124 -13.51 4.97 -7.27
C GLU A 124 -13.70 6.13 -8.27
N PRO A 125 -13.90 5.84 -9.55
CA PRO A 125 -14.24 6.86 -10.54
C PRO A 125 -15.67 7.35 -10.30
N LEU A 126 -15.82 8.58 -9.80
CA LEU A 126 -17.13 9.20 -9.53
C LEU A 126 -17.49 10.28 -10.53
N ARG A 127 -16.50 10.90 -11.16
CA ARG A 127 -16.62 11.98 -12.14
C ARG A 127 -15.40 12.01 -13.05
N ASN A 128 -15.53 12.63 -14.22
CA ASN A 128 -14.39 12.85 -15.09
C ASN A 128 -13.43 13.85 -14.45
N SER A 129 -12.17 13.44 -14.31
CA SER A 129 -11.12 14.28 -13.74
C SER A 129 -9.74 13.78 -14.16
N GLY A 130 -8.75 14.67 -14.13
CA GLY A 130 -7.34 14.35 -14.30
C GLY A 130 -6.52 15.18 -13.33
N GLU A 131 -5.46 14.59 -12.78
CA GLU A 131 -4.53 15.21 -11.85
C GLU A 131 -3.12 14.75 -12.15
N LEU A 132 -2.21 15.69 -12.29
CA LEU A 132 -0.77 15.46 -12.35
C LEU A 132 -0.15 16.21 -11.18
N SER A 133 0.63 15.50 -10.37
CA SER A 133 1.30 16.09 -9.21
C SER A 133 2.77 15.71 -9.20
N HIS A 134 3.61 16.62 -8.74
CA HIS A 134 5.02 16.40 -8.48
C HIS A 134 5.40 16.94 -7.13
N THR A 135 6.02 16.10 -6.31
CA THR A 135 6.54 16.45 -4.98
C THR A 135 8.05 16.27 -4.98
N LEU A 136 8.77 17.32 -4.64
CA LEU A 136 10.21 17.32 -4.44
C LEU A 136 10.50 17.58 -2.96
N THR A 137 11.14 16.64 -2.29
CA THR A 137 11.51 16.75 -0.87
C THR A 137 13.02 16.72 -0.76
N SER A 138 13.63 17.77 -0.15
CA SER A 138 15.03 17.76 0.25
C SER A 138 15.16 16.99 1.57
N ILE A 139 16.10 16.06 1.63
CA ILE A 139 16.35 15.22 2.81
C ILE A 139 17.47 15.86 3.63
N GLY A 140 17.18 16.14 4.91
CA GLY A 140 18.15 16.71 5.83
C GLY A 140 18.71 18.10 5.44
N GLY A 141 18.06 18.81 4.49
CA GLY A 141 18.58 20.06 3.94
C GLY A 141 19.82 19.92 3.05
N THR A 142 20.08 18.70 2.58
CA THR A 142 21.24 18.34 1.75
C THR A 142 20.88 18.28 0.27
N SER A 143 21.83 17.79 -0.55
CA SER A 143 21.61 17.48 -1.98
C SER A 143 20.89 16.14 -2.22
N ALA A 144 20.51 15.43 -1.17
CA ALA A 144 19.68 14.23 -1.29
C ALA A 144 18.21 14.62 -1.45
N PHE A 145 17.55 14.05 -2.44
CA PHE A 145 16.17 14.37 -2.79
C PHE A 145 15.31 13.12 -2.88
N ASP A 146 14.02 13.28 -2.53
CA ASP A 146 12.94 12.35 -2.84
C ASP A 146 12.01 13.04 -3.86
N ASN A 147 11.99 12.52 -5.08
CA ASN A 147 11.18 13.00 -6.18
C ASN A 147 10.02 12.05 -6.38
N ASN A 148 8.79 12.55 -6.35
CA ASN A 148 7.59 11.75 -6.57
C ASN A 148 6.67 12.43 -7.58
N THR A 149 6.43 11.78 -8.71
CA THR A 149 5.47 12.22 -9.72
C THR A 149 4.30 11.25 -9.76
N THR A 150 3.09 11.77 -9.69
CA THR A 150 1.86 10.98 -9.75
C THR A 150 0.92 11.49 -10.84
N LEU A 151 0.24 10.55 -11.49
CA LEU A 151 -0.82 10.80 -12.46
C LEU A 151 -2.08 10.06 -12.02
N ASN A 152 -3.21 10.75 -12.04
CA ASN A 152 -4.54 10.17 -11.84
C ASN A 152 -5.46 10.60 -12.97
N ALA A 153 -6.29 9.68 -13.44
CA ALA A 153 -7.36 9.98 -14.38
C ALA A 153 -8.62 9.20 -14.00
N SER A 154 -9.75 9.86 -14.03
CA SER A 154 -11.05 9.27 -13.76
C SER A 154 -11.99 9.57 -14.92
N LEU A 155 -12.57 8.52 -15.48
CA LEU A 155 -13.51 8.58 -16.60
C LEU A 155 -14.80 7.89 -16.17
N VAL A 156 -15.93 8.54 -16.40
CA VAL A 156 -17.25 8.01 -16.07
C VAL A 156 -18.18 8.21 -17.26
N SER A 157 -18.90 7.15 -17.64
CA SER A 157 -19.88 7.25 -18.72
C SER A 157 -21.02 8.21 -18.33
N GLU A 158 -21.63 8.87 -19.31
CA GLU A 158 -22.73 9.85 -19.10
C GLU A 158 -23.89 9.29 -18.27
N ASN A 159 -24.23 8.02 -18.46
CA ASN A 159 -25.28 7.35 -17.72
C ASN A 159 -24.82 6.81 -16.35
N GLY A 160 -23.55 7.03 -15.95
CA GLY A 160 -22.97 6.57 -14.69
C GLY A 160 -22.94 5.04 -14.52
N LYS A 161 -23.09 4.27 -15.62
CA LYS A 161 -23.09 2.79 -15.55
C LYS A 161 -21.68 2.19 -15.59
N ALA A 162 -20.71 2.91 -16.14
CA ALA A 162 -19.33 2.45 -16.21
C ALA A 162 -18.39 3.56 -15.76
N GLY A 163 -17.29 3.17 -15.13
CA GLY A 163 -16.24 4.09 -14.76
C GLY A 163 -14.88 3.42 -14.74
N LEU A 164 -13.83 4.22 -15.00
CA LEU A 164 -12.43 3.80 -15.01
C LEU A 164 -11.62 4.83 -14.24
N TYR A 165 -10.90 4.40 -13.23
CA TYR A 165 -9.88 5.15 -12.52
C TYR A 165 -8.52 4.59 -12.88
N LEU A 166 -7.63 5.45 -13.38
CA LEU A 166 -6.23 5.15 -13.68
C LEU A 166 -5.35 5.89 -12.68
N PHE A 167 -4.29 5.24 -12.22
CA PHE A 167 -3.27 5.87 -11.40
C PHE A 167 -1.88 5.43 -11.80
N GLY A 168 -0.93 6.33 -11.64
CA GLY A 168 0.49 6.06 -11.84
C GLY A 168 1.33 6.82 -10.84
N GLN A 169 2.46 6.24 -10.46
CA GLN A 169 3.48 6.85 -9.62
C GLN A 169 4.86 6.51 -10.17
N ASN A 170 5.74 7.51 -10.18
CA ASN A 170 7.18 7.33 -10.38
C ASN A 170 7.90 8.09 -9.27
N ARG A 171 8.52 7.33 -8.35
CA ARG A 171 9.24 7.87 -7.21
C ARG A 171 10.70 7.48 -7.28
N HIS A 172 11.56 8.43 -7.01
CA HIS A 172 13.00 8.26 -6.94
C HIS A 172 13.56 9.01 -5.75
N ARG A 173 14.13 8.29 -4.78
CA ARG A 173 14.79 8.83 -3.60
C ARG A 173 16.29 8.53 -3.67
N SER A 174 17.11 9.54 -3.42
CA SER A 174 18.55 9.37 -3.21
C SER A 174 18.80 8.58 -1.92
N GLY A 175 19.88 7.81 -1.86
CA GLY A 175 20.39 7.32 -0.58
C GLY A 175 20.86 8.51 0.27
N PHE A 176 20.67 8.42 1.57
CA PHE A 176 21.04 9.49 2.51
C PHE A 176 21.81 8.92 3.70
N ASP A 177 23.01 9.42 3.87
CA ASP A 177 23.92 9.20 4.99
C ASP A 177 23.87 10.48 5.84
N GLN A 178 23.38 10.36 7.06
CA GLN A 178 23.12 11.51 7.93
C GLN A 178 24.33 11.90 8.76
N ASP A 179 25.10 10.94 9.22
CA ASP A 179 26.22 11.16 10.14
C ASP A 179 27.59 11.17 9.45
N GLY A 180 27.64 10.82 8.14
CA GLY A 180 28.84 10.89 7.32
C GLY A 180 29.79 9.70 7.51
N ASP A 181 29.29 8.58 8.04
CA ASP A 181 30.08 7.37 8.25
C ASP A 181 30.22 6.50 6.98
N GLY A 182 29.55 6.88 5.89
CA GLY A 182 29.57 6.22 4.59
C GLY A 182 28.44 5.18 4.42
N PHE A 183 27.62 4.97 5.44
CA PHE A 183 26.45 4.08 5.38
C PHE A 183 25.16 4.90 5.33
N THR A 184 24.11 4.34 4.75
CA THR A 184 22.84 5.06 4.62
C THR A 184 21.89 4.81 5.77
N GLU A 185 21.29 5.87 6.35
CA GLU A 185 20.12 5.81 7.22
C GLU A 185 18.82 5.74 6.41
N LEU A 186 18.82 6.27 5.18
CA LEU A 186 17.71 6.10 4.24
C LEU A 186 18.23 5.48 2.95
N PRO A 187 17.71 4.32 2.56
CA PRO A 187 18.15 3.65 1.34
C PRO A 187 17.74 4.42 0.09
N LYS A 188 18.53 4.28 -0.96
CA LYS A 188 18.16 4.65 -2.32
C LYS A 188 16.92 3.86 -2.72
N LEU A 189 15.93 4.54 -3.32
CA LEU A 189 14.66 3.95 -3.72
C LEU A 189 14.30 4.40 -5.13
N LYS A 190 13.85 3.45 -5.95
CA LYS A 190 13.14 3.71 -7.19
C LYS A 190 11.88 2.86 -7.18
N ASN A 191 10.72 3.50 -7.26
CA ASN A 191 9.42 2.83 -7.29
C ASN A 191 8.61 3.34 -8.46
N GLN A 192 8.09 2.44 -9.27
CA GLN A 192 7.23 2.73 -10.40
C GLN A 192 5.97 1.87 -10.29
N THR A 193 4.83 2.53 -10.16
CA THR A 193 3.54 1.86 -10.02
C THR A 193 2.58 2.37 -11.06
N VAL A 194 1.83 1.48 -11.68
CA VAL A 194 0.73 1.79 -12.58
C VAL A 194 -0.43 0.85 -12.26
N GLY A 195 -1.65 1.36 -12.32
CA GLY A 195 -2.80 0.53 -12.09
C GLY A 195 -4.10 1.19 -12.50
N PHE A 196 -5.16 0.40 -12.43
CA PHE A 196 -6.50 0.89 -12.69
C PHE A 196 -7.54 0.16 -11.85
N ARG A 197 -8.67 0.84 -11.68
CA ARG A 197 -9.90 0.28 -11.13
C ARG A 197 -11.06 0.67 -12.02
N SER A 198 -11.87 -0.29 -12.42
CA SER A 198 -13.05 -0.05 -13.24
C SER A 198 -14.28 -0.65 -12.60
N TYR A 199 -15.44 -0.09 -12.93
CA TYR A 199 -16.71 -0.69 -12.59
C TYR A 199 -17.66 -0.70 -13.77
N LEU A 200 -18.56 -1.68 -13.75
CA LEU A 200 -19.70 -1.78 -14.65
C LEU A 200 -20.95 -2.13 -13.83
N LYS A 201 -21.96 -1.25 -13.83
CA LYS A 201 -23.28 -1.57 -13.29
C LYS A 201 -24.04 -2.41 -14.32
N THR A 202 -24.09 -3.72 -14.09
CA THR A 202 -24.75 -4.67 -14.99
C THR A 202 -26.28 -4.59 -14.89
N SER A 203 -26.79 -4.07 -13.76
CA SER A 203 -28.17 -3.68 -13.55
C SER A 203 -28.29 -2.55 -12.53
N THR A 204 -29.51 -2.11 -12.21
CA THR A 204 -29.76 -1.17 -11.09
C THR A 204 -29.27 -1.72 -9.75
N TYR A 205 -29.28 -3.06 -9.60
CA TYR A 205 -28.98 -3.73 -8.33
C TYR A 205 -27.69 -4.55 -8.38
N SER A 206 -26.88 -4.41 -9.43
CA SER A 206 -25.63 -5.19 -9.52
C SER A 206 -24.49 -4.38 -10.11
N LYS A 207 -23.29 -4.62 -9.57
CA LYS A 207 -22.06 -3.93 -9.93
C LYS A 207 -20.92 -4.95 -10.04
N LEU A 208 -20.22 -4.93 -11.16
CA LEU A 208 -18.97 -5.63 -11.37
C LEU A 208 -17.83 -4.62 -11.19
N THR A 209 -16.81 -4.99 -10.43
CA THR A 209 -15.58 -4.19 -10.23
C THR A 209 -14.40 -5.03 -10.65
N PHE A 210 -13.50 -4.45 -11.43
CA PHE A 210 -12.24 -5.05 -11.83
C PHE A 210 -11.09 -4.09 -11.51
N GLU A 211 -10.00 -4.62 -10.98
CA GLU A 211 -8.82 -3.85 -10.61
C GLU A 211 -7.54 -4.62 -10.97
N TYR A 212 -6.50 -3.86 -11.31
CA TYR A 212 -5.17 -4.37 -11.57
C TYR A 212 -4.13 -3.29 -11.25
N HIS A 213 -2.98 -3.73 -10.75
CA HIS A 213 -1.80 -2.88 -10.61
C HIS A 213 -0.54 -3.69 -10.86
N HIS A 214 0.44 -2.99 -11.40
CA HIS A 214 1.82 -3.45 -11.55
C HIS A 214 2.75 -2.48 -10.85
N MET A 215 3.76 -3.01 -10.15
CA MET A 215 4.76 -2.22 -9.46
C MET A 215 6.14 -2.84 -9.63
N ASN A 216 7.12 -1.98 -9.96
CA ASN A 216 8.53 -2.29 -9.89
C ASN A 216 9.19 -1.43 -8.82
N GLU A 217 9.93 -2.04 -7.92
CA GLU A 217 10.70 -1.35 -6.89
C GLU A 217 12.14 -1.83 -6.90
N TYR A 218 13.06 -0.88 -6.84
CA TYR A 218 14.47 -1.09 -6.54
C TYR A 218 14.80 -0.34 -5.26
N ARG A 219 15.48 -1.01 -4.32
CA ARG A 219 15.88 -0.46 -3.04
C ARG A 219 17.30 -0.89 -2.74
N ARG A 220 18.15 0.04 -2.29
CA ARG A 220 19.57 -0.21 -2.01
C ARG A 220 20.05 0.64 -0.85
N GLY A 221 20.52 0.01 0.23
CA GLY A 221 21.15 0.66 1.36
C GLY A 221 22.47 -0.01 1.73
N GLY A 222 23.14 0.54 2.73
CA GLY A 222 24.52 0.24 3.12
C GLY A 222 25.50 1.24 2.55
N ASN A 223 26.70 0.82 2.24
CA ASN A 223 27.73 1.68 1.66
C ASN A 223 27.99 1.37 0.17
N LEU A 224 28.83 2.18 -0.47
CA LEU A 224 29.25 2.03 -1.87
C LEU A 224 28.07 1.83 -2.83
N LEU A 225 27.04 2.72 -2.72
CA LEU A 225 25.77 2.60 -3.44
C LEU A 225 25.88 2.55 -4.99
N ASP A 226 27.02 2.98 -5.54
CA ASP A 226 27.29 3.00 -6.97
C ASP A 226 27.98 1.72 -7.48
N ARG A 227 28.27 0.78 -6.57
CA ARG A 227 28.87 -0.51 -6.88
C ARG A 227 27.85 -1.65 -6.76
N PRO A 228 28.10 -2.81 -7.38
CA PRO A 228 27.32 -4.01 -7.09
C PRO A 228 27.27 -4.31 -5.59
N PRO A 229 26.17 -4.82 -5.05
CA PRO A 229 26.02 -4.98 -3.60
C PRO A 229 27.06 -5.93 -2.97
N HIS A 230 27.55 -6.93 -3.72
CA HIS A 230 28.59 -7.85 -3.26
C HIS A 230 30.02 -7.27 -3.25
N GLU A 231 30.20 -6.03 -3.68
CA GLU A 231 31.47 -5.29 -3.57
C GLU A 231 31.47 -4.31 -2.39
N ALA A 232 30.34 -4.20 -1.67
CA ALA A 232 30.19 -3.34 -0.52
C ALA A 232 30.55 -4.07 0.79
N ASP A 233 30.93 -3.30 1.81
CA ASP A 233 31.23 -3.88 3.13
C ASP A 233 29.95 -4.36 3.81
N ILE A 234 28.86 -3.58 3.71
CA ILE A 234 27.52 -3.95 4.10
C ILE A 234 26.56 -3.46 3.03
N ALA A 235 25.73 -4.35 2.53
CA ALA A 235 24.74 -4.02 1.52
C ALA A 235 23.44 -4.77 1.71
N GLU A 236 22.32 -4.05 1.53
CA GLU A 236 21.01 -4.62 1.37
C GLU A 236 20.38 -4.08 0.09
N GLN A 237 20.06 -4.96 -0.85
CA GLN A 237 19.43 -4.62 -2.11
C GLN A 237 18.19 -5.48 -2.32
N LEU A 238 17.14 -4.84 -2.79
CA LEU A 238 15.88 -5.50 -3.12
C LEU A 238 15.36 -4.99 -4.45
N GLU A 239 14.94 -5.92 -5.27
CA GLU A 239 14.19 -5.67 -6.49
C GLU A 239 12.87 -6.43 -6.41
N HIS A 240 11.76 -5.71 -6.45
CA HIS A 240 10.44 -6.30 -6.46
C HIS A 240 9.76 -6.03 -7.79
N SER A 241 9.11 -7.08 -8.33
CA SER A 241 8.11 -6.97 -9.38
C SER A 241 6.82 -7.55 -8.83
N ILE A 242 5.78 -6.74 -8.75
CA ILE A 242 4.49 -7.11 -8.16
C ILE A 242 3.39 -6.89 -9.17
N ASP A 243 2.61 -7.94 -9.43
CA ASP A 243 1.39 -7.90 -10.20
C ASP A 243 0.23 -8.29 -9.31
N GLY A 244 -0.75 -7.41 -9.16
CA GLY A 244 -1.91 -7.64 -8.32
C GLY A 244 -3.20 -7.24 -9.00
N GLY A 245 -4.28 -7.96 -8.69
CA GLY A 245 -5.58 -7.61 -9.24
C GLY A 245 -6.73 -8.38 -8.63
N GLY A 246 -7.95 -8.01 -9.01
CA GLY A 246 -9.13 -8.64 -8.48
C GLY A 246 -10.39 -8.36 -9.28
N LEU A 247 -11.35 -9.23 -9.07
CA LEU A 247 -12.70 -9.15 -9.62
C LEU A 247 -13.69 -9.24 -8.47
N LYS A 248 -14.69 -8.36 -8.45
CA LYS A 248 -15.76 -8.39 -7.45
C LYS A 248 -17.09 -8.16 -8.11
N PHE A 249 -18.08 -8.99 -7.77
CA PHE A 249 -19.45 -8.82 -8.15
C PHE A 249 -20.30 -8.55 -6.91
N ASP A 250 -20.99 -7.41 -6.89
CA ASP A 250 -21.91 -7.00 -5.84
C ASP A 250 -23.36 -7.10 -6.37
N LEU A 251 -24.23 -7.74 -5.58
CA LEU A 251 -25.68 -7.84 -5.83
C LEU A 251 -26.43 -7.24 -4.64
N PHE A 252 -27.33 -6.30 -4.92
CA PHE A 252 -28.15 -5.62 -3.91
C PHE A 252 -29.60 -6.06 -4.03
N SER A 253 -30.28 -6.16 -2.90
CA SER A 253 -31.75 -6.30 -2.88
C SER A 253 -32.42 -5.05 -3.42
N LYS A 254 -33.69 -5.14 -3.85
CA LYS A 254 -34.44 -4.01 -4.38
C LYS A 254 -34.61 -2.86 -3.38
N ASP A 255 -34.60 -3.14 -2.10
CA ASP A 255 -34.69 -2.17 -1.00
C ASP A 255 -33.32 -1.69 -0.49
N TYR A 256 -32.21 -2.16 -1.10
CA TYR A 256 -30.81 -1.88 -0.72
C TYR A 256 -30.44 -2.24 0.72
N LYS A 257 -31.25 -3.05 1.42
CA LYS A 257 -30.95 -3.46 2.79
C LYS A 257 -30.01 -4.65 2.86
N HIS A 258 -29.97 -5.44 1.79
CA HIS A 258 -29.16 -6.63 1.70
C HIS A 258 -28.16 -6.49 0.55
N LYS A 259 -26.94 -6.90 0.81
CA LYS A 259 -25.86 -6.93 -0.18
C LYS A 259 -25.17 -8.28 -0.13
N TRP A 260 -25.05 -8.90 -1.28
CA TRP A 260 -24.26 -10.09 -1.47
C TRP A 260 -23.10 -9.80 -2.42
N SER A 261 -21.89 -10.23 -2.05
CA SER A 261 -20.68 -10.01 -2.81
C SER A 261 -19.96 -11.33 -3.05
N VAL A 262 -19.48 -11.53 -4.27
CA VAL A 262 -18.51 -12.58 -4.62
C VAL A 262 -17.26 -11.91 -5.14
N PHE A 263 -16.08 -12.36 -4.71
CA PHE A 263 -14.83 -11.78 -5.14
C PHE A 263 -13.73 -12.81 -5.31
N THR A 264 -12.79 -12.49 -6.18
CA THR A 264 -11.50 -13.17 -6.31
C THR A 264 -10.40 -12.12 -6.46
N SER A 265 -9.23 -12.41 -5.94
CA SER A 265 -8.02 -11.60 -6.14
C SER A 265 -6.81 -12.51 -6.22
N ALA A 266 -5.79 -12.04 -6.93
CA ALA A 266 -4.50 -12.70 -7.01
C ALA A 266 -3.40 -11.63 -6.94
N GLN A 267 -2.27 -12.00 -6.35
CA GLN A 267 -1.05 -11.21 -6.36
C GLN A 267 0.14 -12.13 -6.57
N ASN A 268 0.97 -11.81 -7.55
CA ASN A 268 2.29 -12.40 -7.74
C ASN A 268 3.35 -11.39 -7.29
N THR A 269 4.34 -11.84 -6.55
CA THR A 269 5.48 -11.04 -6.10
C THR A 269 6.76 -11.78 -6.42
N ASP A 270 7.55 -11.24 -7.33
CA ASP A 270 8.91 -11.68 -7.59
C ASP A 270 9.89 -10.75 -6.88
N ARG A 271 10.82 -11.31 -6.13
CA ARG A 271 11.84 -10.58 -5.41
C ARG A 271 13.21 -11.15 -5.66
N ASP A 272 14.12 -10.34 -6.18
CA ASP A 272 15.54 -10.55 -6.14
C ASP A 272 16.11 -9.75 -4.97
N SER A 273 16.99 -10.36 -4.18
CA SER A 273 17.51 -9.75 -2.95
C SER A 273 19.01 -10.01 -2.80
N TYR A 274 19.66 -9.11 -2.11
CA TYR A 274 20.99 -9.27 -1.58
C TYR A 274 21.01 -8.78 -0.13
N TYR A 275 21.50 -9.61 0.79
CA TYR A 275 21.70 -9.26 2.20
C TYR A 275 23.07 -9.76 2.59
N GLY A 276 24.08 -8.90 2.45
CA GLY A 276 25.46 -9.34 2.61
C GLY A 276 26.35 -8.36 3.36
N THR A 277 27.39 -8.93 3.95
CA THR A 277 28.49 -8.23 4.61
C THR A 277 29.81 -8.79 4.11
N ASN A 278 30.89 -8.00 4.24
CA ASN A 278 32.23 -8.41 3.87
C ASN A 278 32.37 -8.89 2.44
N GLN A 279 31.67 -8.25 1.51
CA GLN A 279 31.78 -8.53 0.06
C GLN A 279 31.43 -9.98 -0.31
N ASP A 280 30.40 -10.56 0.32
CA ASP A 280 30.01 -11.95 0.07
C ASP A 280 29.27 -12.10 -1.28
N PRO A 281 29.84 -12.80 -2.29
CA PRO A 281 29.17 -12.99 -3.57
C PRO A 281 28.03 -14.01 -3.53
N ASN A 282 27.82 -14.71 -2.41
CA ASN A 282 26.80 -15.75 -2.25
C ASN A 282 25.53 -15.27 -1.52
N ALA A 283 25.49 -13.99 -1.10
CA ALA A 283 24.36 -13.45 -0.33
C ALA A 283 23.16 -13.02 -1.18
N TYR A 284 23.11 -13.47 -2.44
CA TYR A 284 21.95 -13.26 -3.31
C TYR A 284 20.85 -14.27 -3.05
N GLY A 285 19.61 -13.78 -3.11
CA GLY A 285 18.41 -14.62 -2.98
C GLY A 285 17.36 -14.26 -4.00
N LYS A 286 16.58 -15.26 -4.40
CA LYS A 286 15.41 -15.08 -5.26
C LYS A 286 14.20 -15.73 -4.62
N THR A 287 13.07 -15.02 -4.60
CA THR A 287 11.84 -15.53 -4.01
C THR A 287 10.66 -15.12 -4.90
N THR A 288 9.80 -16.08 -5.20
CA THR A 288 8.50 -15.83 -5.87
C THR A 288 7.39 -16.27 -4.94
N ASP A 289 6.34 -15.44 -4.85
CA ASP A 289 5.17 -15.71 -4.02
C ASP A 289 3.90 -15.39 -4.80
N LEU A 290 3.03 -16.39 -4.94
CA LEU A 290 1.71 -16.26 -5.55
C LEU A 290 0.64 -16.49 -4.50
N THR A 291 -0.15 -15.46 -4.26
CA THR A 291 -1.31 -15.53 -3.37
C THR A 291 -2.59 -15.39 -4.18
N VAL A 292 -3.53 -16.29 -3.94
CA VAL A 292 -4.87 -16.25 -4.55
C VAL A 292 -5.91 -16.32 -3.44
N MET A 293 -6.90 -15.45 -3.53
CA MET A 293 -8.04 -15.44 -2.62
C MET A 293 -9.34 -15.44 -3.40
N ALA A 294 -10.34 -16.17 -2.91
CA ALA A 294 -11.73 -16.07 -3.34
C ALA A 294 -12.64 -16.12 -2.12
N GLY A 295 -13.78 -15.46 -2.22
CA GLY A 295 -14.72 -15.45 -1.12
C GLY A 295 -16.08 -14.92 -1.51
N THR A 296 -17.02 -15.14 -0.59
CA THR A 296 -18.37 -14.58 -0.66
C THR A 296 -18.70 -13.90 0.66
N GLN A 297 -19.51 -12.87 0.60
CA GLN A 297 -19.95 -12.09 1.76
C GLN A 297 -21.41 -11.67 1.57
N TYR A 298 -22.19 -11.85 2.64
CA TYR A 298 -23.56 -11.36 2.76
C TYR A 298 -23.63 -10.22 3.77
#